data_cbca3b7312daeae0101ff255c480d38c
#
_entry.id   cbca3b7312daeae0101ff255c480d38c
#
_cell.length_a   1.000
_cell.length_b   1.000
_cell.length_c   1.000
_cell.angle_alpha   90.00
_cell.angle_beta   90.00
_cell.angle_gamma   90.00
#
_symmetry.space_group_name_H-M   'P 1'
#
loop_
_entity.id
_entity.type
_entity.pdbx_description
1 polymer ?
#
loop_
_entity_poly.entity_id
_entity_poly.type
_entity_poly.pdbx_seq_one_letter_code
_entity_poly.pdbx_strand_id
1 'polypeptide(L)'
;MSEKEKESHKLGLSVGSNFQDTQELRKVLEQSISREEEVLTASQPVESEQNQEESQVAGEAVETEASTGTLSRLSQSGHRRKEKVEARSKDQEDVEETLEEQEDEKSLGRYAIKRPVPLSLPIALSVLLGLVHVALPFINLLATNQQTQDLYAGWAMSQGQVPYGHFFGVNGLLYYGISALGSLLGGQVLLVVFQILAYFFAGTSLYRMVRSLVASEKIAGQVQLLFYLLAGVLGFGGNYAVFYALPFLFGSMNFILAYLEGEKTDESFVAYGAGACLAFMMVPWLSVIFYLLAFLGLTAYHVKQKKFAHGFYQFLAALLGFSLVFYPLGYITVWNGSFGYAIHQTLYSLRSLQFDAGHLFANLVYYCLLLLTLGFASAFVMSFRKVSTSGQRVIRFMSWFGLLLVVAVVVGTPEQGAYQFLSLLPFGLPLLALWFAGDESTYQRRKMKNNSIWDLYFSSQAFLPILAMAYLVGYPVVNQLVLQSNLASDRSAIAQYIKSHSDSKDTIYAWDQTAHLYQESSRLAASALLTPTAYMGPKENRTNLINQIKQSKPKFIVVNKDLDVTSALQKVLTKNYEKVNQKGSQYTLYRYK
;
A
#
# COMPACT_ATOMS: atom_id res chain seq x y z
N MET A 1 -19.20 3.67 50.22
CA MET A 1 -17.93 3.68 49.46
C MET A 1 -17.20 2.39 49.76
N SER A 2 -17.19 1.49 48.84
CA SER A 2 -16.77 0.10 49.03
C SER A 2 -15.28 -0.06 48.71
N GLU A 3 -14.65 -1.01 49.37
CA GLU A 3 -13.20 -1.33 49.25
C GLU A 3 -12.65 -1.58 47.84
N LYS A 4 -13.49 -1.63 46.84
CA LYS A 4 -13.07 -1.78 45.41
C LYS A 4 -12.56 -0.50 44.78
N GLU A 5 -12.75 0.67 45.35
CA GLU A 5 -12.21 1.94 44.83
C GLU A 5 -10.77 2.24 45.26
N LYS A 6 -10.22 1.48 46.19
CA LYS A 6 -8.84 1.69 46.68
C LYS A 6 -7.77 0.93 45.91
N GLU A 7 -8.12 -0.06 45.10
CA GLU A 7 -7.16 -0.81 44.29
C GLU A 7 -6.88 -0.20 42.89
N SER A 8 -7.76 0.66 42.37
CA SER A 8 -7.53 1.29 41.05
C SER A 8 -6.57 2.51 41.10
N HIS A 9 -6.16 2.95 42.28
CA HIS A 9 -5.24 4.09 42.43
C HIS A 9 -3.76 3.73 42.55
N LYS A 10 -3.39 2.44 42.43
CA LYS A 10 -1.98 1.96 42.51
C LYS A 10 -1.29 1.67 41.18
N LEU A 11 -1.93 1.96 40.04
CA LEU A 11 -1.32 1.86 38.71
C LEU A 11 -1.29 3.21 37.97
N GLY A 12 -0.98 4.26 38.71
CA GLY A 12 -0.65 5.58 38.18
C GLY A 12 0.83 5.61 37.78
N LEU A 13 1.16 5.16 36.60
CA LEU A 13 2.47 5.41 35.96
C LEU A 13 2.58 6.90 35.65
N SER A 14 3.17 7.63 36.58
CA SER A 14 3.71 8.98 36.42
C SER A 14 4.86 8.92 35.41
N VAL A 15 4.66 9.45 34.22
CA VAL A 15 5.75 9.69 33.26
C VAL A 15 6.47 10.97 33.66
N GLY A 16 7.48 10.79 34.50
CA GLY A 16 8.44 11.83 34.87
C GLY A 16 9.75 11.17 35.24
N SER A 17 10.77 11.38 34.39
CA SER A 17 12.22 11.24 34.67
C SER A 17 12.67 10.10 35.58
N ASN A 18 13.13 8.98 35.02
CA ASN A 18 13.96 8.07 35.79
C ASN A 18 15.13 7.52 34.97
N PHE A 19 16.28 8.16 35.16
CA PHE A 19 17.60 7.63 34.79
C PHE A 19 17.97 6.37 35.61
N GLN A 20 17.24 6.05 36.66
CA GLN A 20 17.47 4.87 37.51
C GLN A 20 16.90 3.58 36.94
N ASP A 21 15.75 3.63 36.26
CA ASP A 21 15.13 2.44 35.66
C ASP A 21 15.95 1.84 34.51
N THR A 22 16.77 2.67 33.84
CA THR A 22 17.65 2.19 32.77
C THR A 22 18.84 1.40 33.29
N GLN A 23 19.32 1.67 34.49
CA GLN A 23 20.40 0.91 35.10
C GLN A 23 19.92 -0.43 35.67
N GLU A 24 18.72 -0.52 36.18
CA GLU A 24 18.12 -1.78 36.63
C GLU A 24 17.81 -2.72 35.48
N LEU A 25 17.26 -2.20 34.38
CA LEU A 25 17.04 -2.96 33.15
C LEU A 25 18.35 -3.49 32.56
N ARG A 26 19.43 -2.71 32.63
CA ARG A 26 20.75 -3.14 32.17
C ARG A 26 21.32 -4.27 33.02
N LYS A 27 21.16 -4.22 34.35
CA LYS A 27 21.56 -5.31 35.25
C LYS A 27 20.77 -6.60 35.03
N VAL A 28 19.48 -6.51 34.77
CA VAL A 28 18.64 -7.69 34.44
C VAL A 28 19.05 -8.30 33.10
N LEU A 29 19.39 -7.47 32.12
CA LEU A 29 19.87 -7.95 30.82
C LEU A 29 21.25 -8.60 30.92
N GLU A 30 22.19 -8.03 31.67
CA GLU A 30 23.51 -8.61 31.90
C GLU A 30 23.43 -9.93 32.68
N GLN A 31 22.50 -10.07 33.62
CA GLN A 31 22.23 -11.32 34.32
C GLN A 31 21.58 -12.40 33.43
N SER A 32 20.76 -12.02 32.46
CA SER A 32 20.18 -12.99 31.51
C SER A 32 21.21 -13.50 30.50
N ILE A 33 22.09 -12.63 30.03
CA ILE A 33 23.18 -13.01 29.10
C ILE A 33 24.19 -13.94 29.77
N SER A 34 24.57 -13.69 31.03
CA SER A 34 25.49 -14.56 31.79
C SER A 34 24.88 -15.96 32.05
N ARG A 35 23.55 -16.05 32.14
CA ARG A 35 22.84 -17.33 32.32
C ARG A 35 22.75 -18.15 31.03
N GLU A 36 22.67 -17.50 29.88
CA GLU A 36 22.72 -18.18 28.58
C GLU A 36 24.13 -18.67 28.23
N GLU A 37 25.17 -17.96 28.61
CA GLU A 37 26.57 -18.42 28.43
C GLU A 37 26.90 -19.64 29.31
N GLU A 38 26.36 -19.74 30.53
CA GLU A 38 26.52 -20.92 31.39
C GLU A 38 25.80 -22.17 30.85
N VAL A 39 24.67 -21.99 30.14
CA VAL A 39 23.91 -23.09 29.52
C VAL A 39 24.58 -23.57 28.22
N LEU A 40 25.26 -22.69 27.48
CA LEU A 40 25.98 -23.04 26.26
C LEU A 40 27.32 -23.77 26.51
N THR A 41 27.94 -23.60 27.69
CA THR A 41 29.19 -24.29 28.07
C THR A 41 28.97 -25.69 28.65
N ALA A 42 27.71 -26.04 28.98
CA ALA A 42 27.36 -27.35 29.58
C ALA A 42 26.91 -28.40 28.57
N SER A 43 26.88 -28.16 27.27
CA SER A 43 26.45 -29.10 26.24
C SER A 43 27.45 -29.20 25.09
N GLN A 44 28.56 -29.91 25.33
CA GLN A 44 29.36 -30.53 24.26
C GLN A 44 29.21 -32.07 24.35
N PRO A 45 28.84 -32.76 23.26
CA PRO A 45 28.87 -34.20 23.21
C PRO A 45 30.22 -34.73 22.69
N VAL A 46 30.65 -35.80 23.31
CA VAL A 46 31.81 -36.61 23.05
C VAL A 46 31.72 -37.28 21.69
N GLU A 47 32.77 -37.22 20.91
CA GLU A 47 33.06 -38.05 19.73
C GLU A 47 33.27 -39.52 20.11
N SER A 48 32.77 -40.44 19.29
CA SER A 48 33.32 -41.78 19.16
C SER A 48 33.25 -42.26 17.70
N GLU A 49 34.42 -42.67 17.25
CA GLU A 49 34.84 -43.19 15.95
C GLU A 49 34.30 -44.59 15.61
N GLN A 50 34.53 -44.91 14.30
CA GLN A 50 34.58 -46.24 13.66
C GLN A 50 33.27 -46.85 13.18
N ASN A 51 33.10 -47.39 11.95
CA ASN A 51 34.07 -48.07 11.06
C ASN A 51 33.56 -48.07 9.62
N GLN A 52 34.56 -48.09 8.70
CA GLN A 52 34.40 -48.50 7.30
C GLN A 52 34.16 -50.01 7.22
N GLU A 53 33.41 -50.46 6.19
CA GLU A 53 33.81 -51.60 5.38
C GLU A 53 33.07 -51.66 4.05
N GLU A 54 33.86 -51.92 3.04
CA GLU A 54 33.55 -52.18 1.63
C GLU A 54 32.69 -53.44 1.44
N SER A 55 31.91 -53.52 0.38
CA SER A 55 32.04 -54.64 -0.55
C SER A 55 31.36 -54.41 -1.88
N GLN A 56 32.15 -54.56 -2.90
CA GLN A 56 31.83 -54.70 -4.34
C GLN A 56 31.21 -56.07 -4.65
N VAL A 57 30.77 -56.18 -5.89
CA VAL A 57 30.83 -57.29 -6.84
C VAL A 57 29.50 -57.73 -7.46
N ALA A 58 29.46 -57.54 -8.78
CA ALA A 58 29.10 -58.35 -9.95
C ALA A 58 27.72 -59.09 -9.93
N GLY A 59 26.89 -58.94 -10.93
CA GLY A 59 27.09 -59.30 -12.34
C GLY A 59 26.59 -60.71 -12.63
N GLU A 60 25.58 -60.85 -13.46
CA GLU A 60 25.52 -61.90 -14.47
C GLU A 60 24.20 -61.89 -15.23
N ALA A 61 24.36 -61.99 -16.55
CA ALA A 61 23.33 -62.22 -17.56
C ALA A 61 23.06 -63.74 -17.69
N VAL A 62 21.86 -64.13 -18.02
CA VAL A 62 21.61 -65.42 -18.67
C VAL A 62 20.53 -65.27 -19.76
N GLU A 63 20.92 -65.70 -20.93
CA GLU A 63 20.17 -65.88 -22.20
C GLU A 63 19.30 -67.13 -22.20
N THR A 64 18.43 -67.14 -23.26
CA THR A 64 17.89 -68.28 -24.01
C THR A 64 16.75 -69.09 -23.37
N GLU A 65 15.74 -69.49 -24.09
CA GLU A 65 15.62 -70.13 -25.40
C GLU A 65 14.21 -70.12 -25.99
N ALA A 66 14.19 -70.26 -27.27
CA ALA A 66 13.06 -70.41 -28.17
C ALA A 66 12.34 -71.75 -28.08
N SER A 67 11.10 -71.82 -28.46
CA SER A 67 10.48 -73.02 -29.01
C SER A 67 9.35 -72.72 -29.99
N THR A 68 9.54 -73.18 -31.14
CA THR A 68 8.77 -73.33 -32.38
C THR A 68 7.46 -74.11 -32.26
N GLY A 69 6.51 -73.80 -33.13
CA GLY A 69 5.43 -74.69 -33.58
C GLY A 69 4.11 -73.94 -33.80
N THR A 70 3.43 -73.85 -34.83
CA THR A 70 3.29 -74.50 -36.14
C THR A 70 2.26 -73.72 -36.95
N LEU A 71 2.48 -73.66 -38.24
CA LEU A 71 1.61 -73.19 -39.29
C LEU A 71 0.20 -73.79 -39.27
N SER A 72 -0.83 -73.00 -39.47
CA SER A 72 -1.80 -73.11 -40.58
C SER A 72 -3.15 -72.48 -40.23
N ARG A 73 -3.55 -71.51 -40.93
CA ARG A 73 -4.77 -71.39 -41.72
C ARG A 73 -4.91 -69.98 -42.32
N LEU A 74 -4.83 -69.99 -43.55
CA LEU A 74 -4.97 -68.92 -44.53
C LEU A 74 -6.42 -68.38 -44.55
N SER A 75 -6.45 -67.08 -44.89
CA SER A 75 -7.42 -66.39 -45.75
C SER A 75 -8.85 -66.21 -45.18
N GLN A 76 -9.11 -65.01 -44.89
CA GLN A 76 -10.31 -64.17 -45.06
C GLN A 76 -10.41 -63.12 -43.96
N SER A 77 -9.64 -62.08 -44.03
CA SER A 77 -9.96 -60.79 -43.33
C SER A 77 -9.08 -59.64 -43.77
N GLY A 78 -8.77 -59.55 -45.09
CA GLY A 78 -7.91 -58.47 -45.61
C GLY A 78 -8.54 -57.06 -45.69
N HIS A 79 -9.84 -56.94 -45.59
CA HIS A 79 -10.49 -55.62 -45.74
C HIS A 79 -10.83 -54.93 -44.41
N ARG A 80 -11.12 -55.66 -43.33
CA ARG A 80 -11.43 -55.06 -42.03
C ARG A 80 -10.20 -54.57 -41.25
N ARG A 81 -9.00 -55.00 -41.64
CA ARG A 81 -7.75 -54.62 -40.98
C ARG A 81 -7.14 -53.32 -41.48
N LYS A 82 -7.41 -52.96 -42.77
CA LYS A 82 -6.98 -51.65 -43.34
C LYS A 82 -7.80 -50.50 -42.76
N GLU A 83 -9.12 -50.59 -42.69
CA GLU A 83 -9.95 -49.52 -42.08
C GLU A 83 -9.64 -49.30 -40.58
N LYS A 84 -9.29 -50.35 -39.82
CA LYS A 84 -8.95 -50.20 -38.41
C LYS A 84 -7.53 -49.64 -38.17
N VAL A 85 -6.63 -49.79 -39.10
CA VAL A 85 -5.28 -49.20 -39.07
C VAL A 85 -5.32 -47.73 -39.53
N GLU A 86 -6.12 -47.38 -40.57
CA GLU A 86 -6.33 -45.99 -40.97
C GLU A 86 -7.12 -45.18 -39.93
N ALA A 87 -8.12 -45.75 -39.27
CA ALA A 87 -8.80 -45.09 -38.18
C ALA A 87 -7.87 -44.87 -36.95
N ARG A 88 -6.96 -45.80 -36.67
CA ARG A 88 -6.02 -45.68 -35.54
C ARG A 88 -4.85 -44.74 -35.85
N SER A 89 -4.46 -44.54 -37.11
CA SER A 89 -3.49 -43.53 -37.50
C SER A 89 -4.09 -42.12 -37.46
N LYS A 90 -5.33 -41.95 -37.89
CA LYS A 90 -6.04 -40.66 -37.76
C LYS A 90 -6.28 -40.27 -36.31
N ASP A 91 -6.70 -41.21 -35.44
CA ASP A 91 -6.85 -40.94 -34.03
C ASP A 91 -5.50 -40.61 -33.35
N GLN A 92 -4.37 -41.11 -33.83
CA GLN A 92 -3.03 -40.74 -33.35
C GLN A 92 -2.55 -39.40 -33.92
N GLU A 93 -2.79 -39.09 -35.17
CA GLU A 93 -2.49 -37.78 -35.78
C GLU A 93 -3.34 -36.68 -35.12
N ASP A 94 -4.64 -36.89 -34.88
CA ASP A 94 -5.52 -35.95 -34.20
C ASP A 94 -5.13 -35.74 -32.70
N VAL A 95 -4.56 -36.77 -32.03
CA VAL A 95 -4.04 -36.67 -30.66
C VAL A 95 -2.68 -36.00 -30.61
N GLU A 96 -1.77 -36.25 -31.62
CA GLU A 96 -0.50 -35.55 -31.72
C GLU A 96 -0.71 -34.08 -32.09
N GLU A 97 -1.58 -33.77 -33.03
CA GLU A 97 -1.91 -32.39 -33.43
C GLU A 97 -2.54 -31.61 -32.26
N THR A 98 -3.43 -32.24 -31.44
CA THR A 98 -3.98 -31.65 -30.23
C THR A 98 -2.96 -31.49 -29.09
N LEU A 99 -1.96 -32.38 -29.02
CA LEU A 99 -0.86 -32.27 -28.05
C LEU A 99 0.16 -31.20 -28.48
N GLU A 100 0.47 -31.11 -29.77
CA GLU A 100 1.32 -30.04 -30.29
C GLU A 100 0.64 -28.66 -30.19
N GLU A 101 -0.66 -28.53 -30.49
CA GLU A 101 -1.40 -27.28 -30.24
C GLU A 101 -1.43 -26.90 -28.75
N GLN A 102 -1.55 -27.87 -27.82
CA GLN A 102 -1.50 -27.61 -26.37
C GLN A 102 -0.08 -27.30 -25.88
N GLU A 103 0.96 -27.88 -26.49
CA GLU A 103 2.35 -27.51 -26.18
C GLU A 103 2.74 -26.16 -26.78
N ASP A 104 2.25 -25.82 -27.98
CA ASP A 104 2.43 -24.50 -28.58
C ASP A 104 1.66 -23.41 -27.86
N GLU A 105 0.43 -23.67 -27.38
CA GLU A 105 -0.30 -22.73 -26.54
C GLU A 105 0.38 -22.53 -25.17
N LYS A 106 0.95 -23.60 -24.58
CA LYS A 106 1.78 -23.50 -23.36
C LYS A 106 3.11 -22.82 -23.60
N SER A 107 3.73 -23.03 -24.76
CA SER A 107 4.99 -22.39 -25.11
C SER A 107 4.80 -20.91 -25.44
N LEU A 108 3.73 -20.53 -26.13
CA LEU A 108 3.33 -19.14 -26.37
C LEU A 108 3.01 -18.40 -25.03
N GLY A 109 2.30 -19.05 -24.09
CA GLY A 109 2.05 -18.50 -22.76
C GLY A 109 3.34 -18.28 -21.96
N ARG A 110 4.27 -19.25 -21.97
CA ARG A 110 5.58 -19.12 -21.33
C ARG A 110 6.49 -18.08 -22.00
N TYR A 111 6.42 -17.94 -23.32
CA TYR A 111 7.19 -16.94 -24.06
C TYR A 111 6.68 -15.51 -23.79
N ALA A 112 5.37 -15.31 -23.66
CA ALA A 112 4.78 -14.03 -23.32
C ALA A 112 5.23 -13.53 -21.94
N ILE A 113 5.39 -14.43 -20.96
CA ILE A 113 5.83 -14.10 -19.60
C ILE A 113 7.31 -13.66 -19.57
N LYS A 114 8.16 -14.18 -20.45
CA LYS A 114 9.60 -13.88 -20.50
C LYS A 114 9.97 -12.59 -21.26
N ARG A 115 9.06 -12.01 -22.04
CA ARG A 115 9.36 -10.76 -22.76
C ARG A 115 9.61 -9.59 -21.79
N PRO A 116 10.58 -8.71 -22.09
CA PRO A 116 10.83 -7.53 -21.27
C PRO A 116 9.60 -6.59 -21.27
N VAL A 117 9.41 -5.90 -20.15
CA VAL A 117 8.36 -4.88 -20.05
C VAL A 117 8.69 -3.72 -21.00
N PRO A 118 7.76 -3.24 -21.83
CA PRO A 118 7.98 -2.04 -22.63
C PRO A 118 8.13 -0.82 -21.70
N LEU A 119 9.34 -0.24 -21.64
CA LEU A 119 9.67 0.81 -20.66
C LEU A 119 9.31 2.23 -21.10
N SER A 120 9.13 2.47 -22.41
CA SER A 120 8.89 3.81 -22.95
C SER A 120 7.63 4.47 -22.38
N LEU A 121 6.52 3.74 -22.36
CA LEU A 121 5.24 4.26 -21.83
C LEU A 121 5.30 4.56 -20.31
N PRO A 122 5.74 3.62 -19.45
CA PRO A 122 5.82 3.91 -18.01
C PRO A 122 6.80 5.03 -17.67
N ILE A 123 7.92 5.17 -18.39
CA ILE A 123 8.84 6.30 -18.19
C ILE A 123 8.13 7.61 -18.54
N ALA A 124 7.55 7.72 -19.73
CA ALA A 124 6.91 8.94 -20.19
C ALA A 124 5.75 9.38 -19.25
N LEU A 125 4.88 8.44 -18.86
CA LEU A 125 3.74 8.75 -17.99
C LEU A 125 4.16 9.04 -16.55
N SER A 126 5.19 8.37 -16.04
CA SER A 126 5.72 8.67 -14.69
C SER A 126 6.33 10.07 -14.63
N VAL A 127 7.08 10.47 -15.65
CA VAL A 127 7.63 11.82 -15.75
C VAL A 127 6.50 12.84 -15.88
N LEU A 128 5.51 12.59 -16.74
CA LEU A 128 4.37 13.49 -16.91
C LEU A 128 3.62 13.73 -15.59
N LEU A 129 3.32 12.67 -14.83
CA LEU A 129 2.67 12.79 -13.53
C LEU A 129 3.57 13.47 -12.48
N GLY A 130 4.87 13.20 -12.52
CA GLY A 130 5.85 13.84 -11.64
C GLY A 130 5.96 15.34 -11.85
N LEU A 131 5.75 15.84 -13.07
CA LEU A 131 5.73 17.28 -13.37
C LEU A 131 4.50 18.01 -12.77
N VAL A 132 3.48 17.27 -12.31
CA VAL A 132 2.30 17.81 -11.63
C VAL A 132 2.39 17.51 -10.12
N HIS A 133 3.55 17.70 -9.49
CA HIS A 133 3.78 17.38 -8.08
C HIS A 133 3.60 18.62 -7.18
N VAL A 134 2.93 18.44 -6.03
CA VAL A 134 2.65 19.52 -5.05
C VAL A 134 3.90 20.12 -4.40
N ALA A 135 5.04 19.48 -4.52
CA ALA A 135 6.32 20.07 -4.13
C ALA A 135 6.77 21.20 -5.08
N LEU A 136 6.19 21.31 -6.28
CA LEU A 136 6.47 22.38 -7.22
C LEU A 136 5.63 23.62 -6.89
N PRO A 137 6.21 24.82 -6.92
CA PRO A 137 5.55 26.05 -6.44
C PRO A 137 4.18 26.34 -7.08
N PHE A 138 4.02 26.06 -8.37
CA PHE A 138 2.79 26.33 -9.10
C PHE A 138 1.66 25.32 -8.83
N ILE A 139 1.98 24.10 -8.36
CA ILE A 139 0.99 23.09 -7.96
C ILE A 139 0.75 23.10 -6.44
N ASN A 140 1.70 23.59 -5.66
CA ASN A 140 1.64 23.61 -4.20
C ASN A 140 0.34 24.24 -3.66
N LEU A 141 -0.19 25.26 -4.31
CA LEU A 141 -1.45 25.90 -3.94
C LEU A 141 -2.66 24.95 -3.99
N LEU A 142 -2.61 23.91 -4.82
CA LEU A 142 -3.67 22.92 -5.00
C LEU A 142 -3.54 21.74 -4.02
N ALA A 143 -2.53 21.76 -3.15
CA ALA A 143 -2.26 20.64 -2.24
C ALA A 143 -3.38 20.47 -1.22
N THR A 144 -3.81 19.22 -1.04
CA THR A 144 -4.76 18.82 0.00
C THR A 144 -4.16 18.94 1.39
N ASN A 145 -5.00 18.91 2.42
CA ASN A 145 -4.52 18.90 3.80
C ASN A 145 -3.54 17.76 4.06
N GLN A 146 -3.83 16.53 3.59
CA GLN A 146 -2.93 15.39 3.75
C GLN A 146 -1.57 15.63 3.11
N GLN A 147 -1.55 16.13 1.86
CA GLN A 147 -0.29 16.42 1.16
C GLN A 147 0.54 17.49 1.87
N THR A 148 -0.10 18.54 2.38
CA THR A 148 0.62 19.61 3.11
C THR A 148 1.19 19.13 4.44
N GLN A 149 0.50 18.22 5.14
CA GLN A 149 1.01 17.61 6.36
C GLN A 149 2.21 16.71 6.06
N ASP A 150 2.14 15.92 4.99
CA ASP A 150 3.25 15.04 4.59
C ASP A 150 4.48 15.85 4.11
N LEU A 151 4.27 16.97 3.40
CA LEU A 151 5.35 17.93 3.06
C LEU A 151 5.95 18.56 4.32
N TYR A 152 5.11 18.99 5.26
CA TYR A 152 5.57 19.50 6.55
C TYR A 152 6.38 18.46 7.32
N ALA A 153 5.92 17.21 7.38
CA ALA A 153 6.61 16.14 8.09
C ALA A 153 8.04 15.94 7.57
N GLY A 154 8.23 15.89 6.25
CA GLY A 154 9.56 15.80 5.64
C GLY A 154 10.44 16.99 5.97
N TRP A 155 9.90 18.21 5.87
CA TRP A 155 10.61 19.42 6.23
C TRP A 155 10.95 19.49 7.74
N ALA A 156 9.99 19.16 8.62
CA ALA A 156 10.20 19.14 10.07
C ALA A 156 11.30 18.15 10.48
N MET A 157 11.33 16.96 9.88
CA MET A 157 12.40 15.99 10.11
C MET A 157 13.77 16.53 9.65
N SER A 158 13.84 17.29 8.57
CA SER A 158 15.08 17.96 8.15
C SER A 158 15.55 19.03 9.14
N GLN A 159 14.64 19.54 9.98
CA GLN A 159 14.94 20.45 11.09
C GLN A 159 15.18 19.70 12.43
N GLY A 160 15.37 18.38 12.39
CA GLY A 160 15.65 17.56 13.58
C GLY A 160 14.42 17.14 14.38
N GLN A 161 13.21 17.32 13.83
CA GLN A 161 12.00 16.85 14.51
C GLN A 161 11.84 15.33 14.40
N VAL A 162 11.37 14.70 15.47
CA VAL A 162 11.19 13.25 15.56
C VAL A 162 9.80 12.87 15.03
N PRO A 163 9.72 11.93 14.06
CA PRO A 163 8.43 11.45 13.56
C PRO A 163 7.59 10.83 14.69
N TYR A 164 6.28 11.01 14.60
CA TYR A 164 5.26 10.58 15.56
C TYR A 164 5.31 11.30 16.93
N GLY A 165 6.47 11.80 17.34
CA GLY A 165 6.61 12.58 18.58
C GLY A 165 6.26 14.05 18.41
N HIS A 166 6.84 14.69 17.39
CA HIS A 166 6.68 16.14 17.16
C HIS A 166 5.61 16.46 16.09
N PHE A 167 5.22 15.50 15.29
CA PHE A 167 4.06 15.60 14.39
C PHE A 167 3.29 14.28 14.37
N PHE A 168 1.97 14.37 14.18
CA PHE A 168 1.11 13.20 14.08
C PHE A 168 1.26 12.57 12.69
N GLY A 169 1.65 11.29 12.64
CA GLY A 169 1.94 10.60 11.40
C GLY A 169 1.18 9.29 11.26
N VAL A 170 0.38 9.13 10.21
CA VAL A 170 -0.40 7.92 9.93
C VAL A 170 0.30 6.98 8.96
N ASN A 171 1.31 7.47 8.25
CA ASN A 171 2.11 6.69 7.31
C ASN A 171 3.29 6.01 8.01
N GLY A 172 3.93 5.07 7.32
CA GLY A 172 5.08 4.35 7.85
C GLY A 172 6.37 5.17 7.88
N LEU A 173 7.32 4.73 8.71
CA LEU A 173 8.58 5.45 8.94
C LEU A 173 9.40 5.65 7.66
N LEU A 174 9.42 4.66 6.76
CA LEU A 174 10.19 4.75 5.52
C LEU A 174 9.66 5.83 4.59
N TYR A 175 8.35 6.02 4.53
CA TYR A 175 7.74 7.13 3.78
C TYR A 175 8.19 8.50 4.31
N TYR A 176 8.16 8.70 5.62
CA TYR A 176 8.66 9.94 6.23
C TYR A 176 10.16 10.10 6.04
N GLY A 177 10.93 9.00 6.06
CA GLY A 177 12.35 9.01 5.74
C GLY A 177 12.64 9.48 4.31
N ILE A 178 11.88 9.02 3.31
CA ILE A 178 11.97 9.48 1.92
C ILE A 178 11.62 10.98 1.83
N SER A 179 10.56 11.41 2.52
CA SER A 179 10.15 12.82 2.55
C SER A 179 11.22 13.71 3.20
N ALA A 180 11.86 13.22 4.26
CA ALA A 180 12.96 13.92 4.93
C ALA A 180 14.21 14.01 4.04
N LEU A 181 14.60 12.93 3.37
CA LEU A 181 15.71 12.92 2.42
C LEU A 181 15.48 13.90 1.27
N GLY A 182 14.26 13.95 0.75
CA GLY A 182 13.87 14.93 -0.26
C GLY A 182 14.06 16.36 0.21
N SER A 183 13.68 16.65 1.44
CA SER A 183 13.81 17.98 2.02
C SER A 183 15.25 18.37 2.36
N LEU A 184 16.12 17.39 2.68
CA LEU A 184 17.53 17.62 3.04
C LEU A 184 18.43 17.87 1.82
N LEU A 185 18.32 17.02 0.79
CA LEU A 185 19.35 16.92 -0.25
C LEU A 185 19.09 17.82 -1.48
N GLY A 186 17.91 18.25 -1.73
CA GLY A 186 17.60 19.02 -2.95
C GLY A 186 16.35 19.86 -2.80
N GLY A 187 15.89 20.01 -1.56
CA GLY A 187 14.61 20.62 -1.30
C GLY A 187 13.50 19.80 -1.96
N GLN A 188 12.46 20.48 -2.36
CA GLN A 188 11.25 19.81 -2.86
C GLN A 188 11.45 19.11 -4.23
N VAL A 189 12.46 19.45 -5.02
CA VAL A 189 12.72 18.87 -6.35
C VAL A 189 13.05 17.38 -6.25
N LEU A 190 13.80 16.95 -5.23
CA LEU A 190 14.14 15.53 -5.05
C LEU A 190 12.92 14.67 -4.72
N LEU A 191 11.88 15.24 -4.07
CA LEU A 191 10.60 14.56 -3.87
C LEU A 191 9.93 14.23 -5.20
N VAL A 192 10.02 15.12 -6.18
CA VAL A 192 9.50 14.87 -7.55
C VAL A 192 10.20 13.66 -8.17
N VAL A 193 11.52 13.56 -8.02
CA VAL A 193 12.28 12.41 -8.54
C VAL A 193 11.85 11.10 -7.85
N PHE A 194 11.74 11.10 -6.53
CA PHE A 194 11.26 9.93 -5.80
C PHE A 194 9.82 9.53 -6.21
N GLN A 195 8.95 10.50 -6.45
CA GLN A 195 7.60 10.24 -6.92
C GLN A 195 7.59 9.65 -8.34
N ILE A 196 8.43 10.15 -9.26
CA ILE A 196 8.59 9.58 -10.61
C ILE A 196 9.03 8.11 -10.51
N LEU A 197 10.00 7.80 -9.65
CA LEU A 197 10.46 6.43 -9.43
C LEU A 197 9.34 5.56 -8.87
N ALA A 198 8.55 6.06 -7.90
CA ALA A 198 7.42 5.34 -7.34
C ALA A 198 6.38 4.99 -8.42
N TYR A 199 5.98 5.95 -9.25
CA TYR A 199 5.08 5.73 -10.38
C TYR A 199 5.64 4.72 -11.39
N PHE A 200 6.92 4.85 -11.74
CA PHE A 200 7.58 3.94 -12.68
C PHE A 200 7.60 2.50 -12.17
N PHE A 201 8.02 2.28 -10.93
CA PHE A 201 8.05 0.94 -10.34
C PHE A 201 6.65 0.38 -10.10
N ALA A 202 5.67 1.20 -9.70
CA ALA A 202 4.29 0.76 -9.56
C ALA A 202 3.70 0.32 -10.90
N GLY A 203 3.84 1.14 -11.95
CA GLY A 203 3.34 0.83 -13.29
C GLY A 203 3.99 -0.40 -13.91
N THR A 204 5.31 -0.56 -13.76
CA THR A 204 6.03 -1.75 -14.29
C THR A 204 5.68 -3.02 -13.52
N SER A 205 5.52 -2.94 -12.18
CA SER A 205 5.09 -4.07 -11.35
C SER A 205 3.65 -4.48 -11.67
N LEU A 206 2.76 -3.50 -11.86
CA LEU A 206 1.39 -3.74 -12.29
C LEU A 206 1.33 -4.43 -13.66
N TYR A 207 2.08 -3.92 -14.65
CA TYR A 207 2.13 -4.54 -15.97
C TYR A 207 2.53 -6.02 -15.90
N ARG A 208 3.61 -6.34 -15.14
CA ARG A 208 4.06 -7.72 -14.94
C ARG A 208 2.97 -8.56 -14.28
N MET A 209 2.36 -8.07 -13.23
CA MET A 209 1.31 -8.75 -12.49
C MET A 209 0.09 -9.04 -13.37
N VAL A 210 -0.41 -8.03 -14.11
CA VAL A 210 -1.57 -8.22 -15.00
C VAL A 210 -1.25 -9.18 -16.13
N ARG A 211 -0.05 -9.07 -16.75
CA ARG A 211 0.38 -9.99 -17.79
C ARG A 211 0.40 -11.45 -17.30
N SER A 212 0.93 -11.70 -16.10
CA SER A 212 0.90 -13.04 -15.48
C SER A 212 -0.52 -13.47 -15.14
N LEU A 213 -1.39 -12.55 -14.70
CA LEU A 213 -2.76 -12.86 -14.28
C LEU A 213 -3.66 -13.28 -15.45
N VAL A 214 -3.56 -12.60 -16.61
CA VAL A 214 -4.48 -12.78 -17.74
C VAL A 214 -3.81 -13.25 -19.03
N ALA A 215 -2.50 -13.50 -19.01
CA ALA A 215 -1.68 -13.95 -20.17
C ALA A 215 -1.85 -13.08 -21.44
N SER A 216 -2.09 -11.77 -21.29
CA SER A 216 -2.31 -10.83 -22.39
C SER A 216 -1.49 -9.54 -22.19
N GLU A 217 -0.53 -9.31 -23.11
CA GLU A 217 0.27 -8.07 -23.12
C GLU A 217 -0.58 -6.84 -23.44
N LYS A 218 -1.58 -7.00 -24.31
CA LYS A 218 -2.50 -5.93 -24.69
C LYS A 218 -3.30 -5.44 -23.48
N ILE A 219 -3.91 -6.35 -22.73
CA ILE A 219 -4.67 -6.02 -21.51
C ILE A 219 -3.74 -5.42 -20.46
N ALA A 220 -2.53 -5.98 -20.29
CA ALA A 220 -1.55 -5.46 -19.34
C ALA A 220 -1.16 -4.00 -19.64
N GLY A 221 -0.90 -3.67 -20.91
CA GLY A 221 -0.60 -2.29 -21.32
C GLY A 221 -1.77 -1.34 -21.12
N GLN A 222 -2.99 -1.78 -21.39
CA GLN A 222 -4.20 -0.96 -21.23
C GLN A 222 -4.56 -0.72 -19.75
N VAL A 223 -4.44 -1.74 -18.89
CA VAL A 223 -4.62 -1.60 -17.44
C VAL A 223 -3.50 -0.73 -16.83
N GLN A 224 -2.27 -0.82 -17.34
CA GLN A 224 -1.18 0.06 -16.95
C GLN A 224 -1.48 1.54 -17.30
N LEU A 225 -1.98 1.80 -18.52
CA LEU A 225 -2.38 3.16 -18.91
C LEU A 225 -3.54 3.68 -18.05
N LEU A 226 -4.53 2.83 -17.75
CA LEU A 226 -5.63 3.17 -16.85
C LEU A 226 -5.14 3.46 -15.42
N PHE A 227 -4.14 2.72 -14.95
CA PHE A 227 -3.49 3.01 -13.67
C PHE A 227 -2.92 4.42 -13.61
N TYR A 228 -2.15 4.84 -14.63
CA TYR A 228 -1.59 6.20 -14.65
C TYR A 228 -2.68 7.27 -14.72
N LEU A 229 -3.75 7.01 -15.47
CA LEU A 229 -4.90 7.92 -15.54
C LEU A 229 -5.58 8.05 -14.16
N LEU A 230 -5.89 6.94 -13.50
CA LEU A 230 -6.50 6.94 -12.17
C LEU A 230 -5.56 7.52 -11.10
N ALA A 231 -4.26 7.22 -11.17
CA ALA A 231 -3.26 7.78 -10.28
C ALA A 231 -3.16 9.31 -10.41
N GLY A 232 -3.20 9.82 -11.64
CA GLY A 232 -3.18 11.27 -11.89
C GLY A 232 -4.45 11.99 -11.42
N VAL A 233 -5.60 11.34 -11.49
CA VAL A 233 -6.89 11.93 -11.08
C VAL A 233 -7.12 11.82 -9.58
N LEU A 234 -7.00 10.62 -9.01
CA LEU A 234 -7.25 10.36 -7.59
C LEU A 234 -6.14 10.93 -6.69
N GLY A 235 -4.91 10.85 -7.17
CA GLY A 235 -3.72 11.33 -6.49
C GLY A 235 -3.17 12.62 -7.10
N PHE A 236 -4.03 13.53 -7.54
CA PHE A 236 -3.62 14.77 -8.16
C PHE A 236 -2.58 15.52 -7.31
N GLY A 237 -1.49 15.90 -7.93
CA GLY A 237 -0.37 16.52 -7.23
C GLY A 237 0.60 15.55 -6.54
N GLY A 238 0.38 14.22 -6.57
CA GLY A 238 1.29 13.23 -5.99
C GLY A 238 1.39 13.29 -4.46
N ASN A 239 2.56 12.90 -3.92
CA ASN A 239 2.90 12.96 -2.48
C ASN A 239 1.95 12.18 -1.55
N TYR A 240 1.49 11.01 -1.99
CA TYR A 240 0.75 10.08 -1.16
C TYR A 240 1.55 8.80 -0.93
N ALA A 241 1.63 8.33 0.30
CA ALA A 241 2.40 7.17 0.70
C ALA A 241 2.02 5.88 -0.05
N VAL A 242 0.75 5.78 -0.48
CA VAL A 242 0.24 4.64 -1.26
C VAL A 242 1.06 4.40 -2.53
N PHE A 243 1.47 5.46 -3.25
CA PHE A 243 2.26 5.29 -4.48
C PHE A 243 3.59 4.57 -4.25
N TYR A 244 4.20 4.78 -3.08
CA TYR A 244 5.46 4.11 -2.70
C TYR A 244 5.23 2.66 -2.23
N ALA A 245 4.02 2.31 -1.76
CA ALA A 245 3.65 0.95 -1.39
C ALA A 245 3.26 0.09 -2.60
N LEU A 246 2.61 0.68 -3.63
CA LEU A 246 2.09 -0.05 -4.80
C LEU A 246 3.11 -0.96 -5.52
N PRO A 247 4.39 -0.59 -5.72
CA PRO A 247 5.38 -1.48 -6.32
C PRO A 247 5.51 -2.81 -5.59
N PHE A 248 5.48 -2.78 -4.27
CA PHE A 248 5.59 -3.96 -3.40
C PHE A 248 4.29 -4.77 -3.40
N LEU A 249 3.14 -4.11 -3.37
CA LEU A 249 1.83 -4.78 -3.39
C LEU A 249 1.59 -5.50 -4.73
N PHE A 250 1.83 -4.86 -5.86
CA PHE A 250 1.75 -5.51 -7.17
C PHE A 250 2.86 -6.56 -7.37
N GLY A 251 4.06 -6.29 -6.86
CA GLY A 251 5.16 -7.25 -6.85
C GLY A 251 4.81 -8.50 -6.05
N SER A 252 4.14 -8.34 -4.90
CA SER A 252 3.66 -9.45 -4.06
C SER A 252 2.57 -10.28 -4.75
N MET A 253 1.64 -9.66 -5.46
CA MET A 253 0.66 -10.39 -6.28
C MET A 253 1.33 -11.17 -7.42
N ASN A 254 2.28 -10.55 -8.10
CA ASN A 254 3.05 -11.24 -9.15
C ASN A 254 3.87 -12.40 -8.58
N PHE A 255 4.45 -12.25 -7.39
CA PHE A 255 5.13 -13.34 -6.69
C PHE A 255 4.19 -14.51 -6.39
N ILE A 256 2.98 -14.24 -5.87
CA ILE A 256 1.97 -15.27 -5.60
C ILE A 256 1.59 -16.01 -6.87
N LEU A 257 1.39 -15.30 -8.00
CA LEU A 257 1.10 -15.92 -9.29
C LEU A 257 2.24 -16.85 -9.72
N ALA A 258 3.48 -16.36 -9.72
CA ALA A 258 4.66 -17.15 -10.08
C ALA A 258 4.89 -18.36 -9.16
N TYR A 259 4.59 -18.22 -7.86
CA TYR A 259 4.66 -19.33 -6.92
C TYR A 259 3.61 -20.41 -7.21
N LEU A 260 2.36 -20.02 -7.47
CA LEU A 260 1.27 -20.96 -7.76
C LEU A 260 1.41 -21.64 -9.13
N GLU A 261 2.24 -21.12 -10.00
CA GLU A 261 2.67 -21.71 -11.29
C GLU A 261 3.94 -22.58 -11.17
N GLY A 262 4.54 -22.66 -9.96
CA GLY A 262 5.72 -23.48 -9.69
C GLY A 262 7.06 -22.86 -10.09
N GLU A 263 7.09 -21.56 -10.41
CA GLU A 263 8.32 -20.84 -10.77
C GLU A 263 9.14 -20.36 -9.57
N LYS A 264 8.57 -20.39 -8.36
CA LYS A 264 9.20 -19.92 -7.12
C LYS A 264 9.30 -21.01 -6.08
N THR A 265 10.39 -21.00 -5.33
CA THR A 265 10.65 -21.90 -4.20
C THR A 265 10.15 -21.31 -2.88
N ASP A 266 10.06 -22.14 -1.84
CA ASP A 266 9.62 -21.71 -0.53
C ASP A 266 10.57 -20.73 0.14
N GLU A 267 11.87 -20.85 -0.09
CA GLU A 267 12.87 -19.90 0.44
C GLU A 267 12.64 -18.48 -0.08
N SER A 268 12.03 -18.35 -1.27
CA SER A 268 11.69 -17.04 -1.86
C SER A 268 10.71 -16.24 -0.99
N PHE A 269 9.99 -16.90 -0.06
CA PHE A 269 9.10 -16.21 0.88
C PHE A 269 9.83 -15.30 1.88
N VAL A 270 11.14 -15.47 2.09
CA VAL A 270 11.96 -14.51 2.84
C VAL A 270 11.98 -13.16 2.10
N ALA A 271 12.24 -13.16 0.81
CA ALA A 271 12.20 -11.92 0.00
C ALA A 271 10.78 -11.33 -0.10
N TYR A 272 9.75 -12.19 -0.17
CA TYR A 272 8.34 -11.77 -0.10
C TYR A 272 8.04 -11.05 1.22
N GLY A 273 8.48 -11.59 2.35
CA GLY A 273 8.32 -10.98 3.67
C GLY A 273 9.07 -9.65 3.82
N ALA A 274 10.28 -9.55 3.27
CA ALA A 274 11.01 -8.28 3.23
C ALA A 274 10.26 -7.21 2.42
N GLY A 275 9.71 -7.57 1.26
CA GLY A 275 8.84 -6.70 0.46
C GLY A 275 7.56 -6.30 1.19
N ALA A 276 6.97 -7.22 1.97
CA ALA A 276 5.82 -6.93 2.81
C ALA A 276 6.14 -5.89 3.89
N CYS A 277 7.31 -5.98 4.52
CA CYS A 277 7.76 -4.99 5.48
C CYS A 277 7.98 -3.61 4.83
N LEU A 278 8.58 -3.56 3.64
CA LEU A 278 8.74 -2.29 2.92
C LEU A 278 7.40 -1.64 2.59
N ALA A 279 6.40 -2.40 2.14
CA ALA A 279 5.05 -1.88 1.95
C ALA A 279 4.42 -1.41 3.26
N PHE A 280 4.58 -2.18 4.35
CA PHE A 280 4.12 -1.82 5.68
C PHE A 280 4.76 -0.52 6.17
N MET A 281 6.06 -0.34 5.95
CA MET A 281 6.78 0.88 6.31
C MET A 281 6.44 2.11 5.43
N MET A 282 5.60 1.93 4.39
CA MET A 282 4.98 3.03 3.62
C MET A 282 3.54 3.30 4.10
N VAL A 283 2.66 2.30 4.04
CA VAL A 283 1.23 2.43 4.41
C VAL A 283 0.81 1.24 5.28
N PRO A 284 0.98 1.34 6.61
CA PRO A 284 0.77 0.21 7.53
C PRO A 284 -0.62 -0.41 7.46
N TRP A 285 -1.69 0.38 7.56
CA TRP A 285 -3.05 -0.14 7.60
C TRP A 285 -3.46 -0.90 6.33
N LEU A 286 -3.09 -0.38 5.15
CA LEU A 286 -3.38 -1.01 3.86
C LEU A 286 -2.59 -2.31 3.69
N SER A 287 -1.32 -2.29 4.09
CA SER A 287 -0.43 -3.46 4.05
C SER A 287 -0.93 -4.57 4.96
N VAL A 288 -1.43 -4.26 6.15
CA VAL A 288 -2.04 -5.26 7.06
C VAL A 288 -3.22 -5.96 6.37
N ILE A 289 -4.15 -5.21 5.79
CA ILE A 289 -5.29 -5.79 5.05
C ILE A 289 -4.79 -6.66 3.89
N PHE A 290 -3.87 -6.14 3.09
CA PHE A 290 -3.37 -6.83 1.89
C PHE A 290 -2.67 -8.15 2.22
N TYR A 291 -1.71 -8.14 3.14
CA TYR A 291 -0.92 -9.34 3.46
C TYR A 291 -1.70 -10.35 4.31
N LEU A 292 -2.66 -9.89 5.12
CA LEU A 292 -3.61 -10.80 5.78
C LEU A 292 -4.44 -11.58 4.75
N LEU A 293 -4.98 -10.90 3.74
CA LEU A 293 -5.76 -11.56 2.67
C LEU A 293 -4.88 -12.46 1.81
N ALA A 294 -3.63 -12.07 1.53
CA ALA A 294 -2.66 -12.90 0.83
C ALA A 294 -2.38 -14.20 1.60
N PHE A 295 -2.14 -14.08 2.90
CA PHE A 295 -1.93 -15.23 3.78
C PHE A 295 -3.16 -16.15 3.83
N LEU A 296 -4.37 -15.58 3.99
CA LEU A 296 -5.62 -16.36 3.99
C LEU A 296 -5.84 -17.07 2.65
N GLY A 297 -5.58 -16.40 1.52
CA GLY A 297 -5.71 -16.98 0.19
C GLY A 297 -4.73 -18.14 -0.06
N LEU A 298 -3.46 -17.97 0.33
CA LEU A 298 -2.46 -19.03 0.23
C LEU A 298 -2.76 -20.20 1.19
N THR A 299 -3.18 -19.90 2.42
CA THR A 299 -3.57 -20.93 3.39
C THR A 299 -4.74 -21.75 2.85
N ALA A 300 -5.78 -21.11 2.32
CA ALA A 300 -6.91 -21.79 1.69
C ALA A 300 -6.48 -22.69 0.51
N TYR A 301 -5.51 -22.23 -0.29
CA TYR A 301 -4.92 -23.04 -1.35
C TYR A 301 -4.21 -24.29 -0.81
N HIS A 302 -3.34 -24.14 0.21
CA HIS A 302 -2.60 -25.25 0.82
C HIS A 302 -3.50 -26.26 1.54
N VAL A 303 -4.53 -25.78 2.24
CA VAL A 303 -5.54 -26.66 2.86
C VAL A 303 -6.23 -27.52 1.80
N LYS A 304 -6.62 -26.90 0.65
CA LYS A 304 -7.22 -27.65 -0.46
C LYS A 304 -6.27 -28.68 -1.07
N GLN A 305 -4.96 -28.42 -1.07
CA GLN A 305 -3.92 -29.34 -1.54
C GLN A 305 -3.49 -30.36 -0.48
N LYS A 306 -4.08 -30.33 0.72
CA LYS A 306 -3.68 -31.16 1.89
C LYS A 306 -2.20 -30.97 2.31
N LYS A 307 -1.63 -29.79 2.07
CA LYS A 307 -0.24 -29.41 2.36
C LYS A 307 -0.14 -28.27 3.40
N PHE A 308 -0.92 -28.35 4.47
CA PHE A 308 -1.00 -27.26 5.47
C PHE A 308 0.34 -26.94 6.13
N ALA A 309 1.13 -27.97 6.49
CA ALA A 309 2.46 -27.78 7.09
C ALA A 309 3.41 -26.95 6.20
N HIS A 310 3.32 -27.13 4.89
CA HIS A 310 4.08 -26.39 3.90
C HIS A 310 3.71 -24.89 3.89
N GLY A 311 2.41 -24.57 3.94
CA GLY A 311 1.95 -23.19 4.07
C GLY A 311 2.42 -22.52 5.37
N PHE A 312 2.51 -23.26 6.46
CA PHE A 312 3.05 -22.75 7.72
C PHE A 312 4.54 -22.43 7.64
N TYR A 313 5.33 -23.29 6.99
CA TYR A 313 6.74 -23.02 6.73
C TYR A 313 6.95 -21.74 5.93
N GLN A 314 6.16 -21.51 4.88
CA GLN A 314 6.20 -20.29 4.08
C GLN A 314 5.86 -19.04 4.89
N PHE A 315 4.87 -19.16 5.78
CA PHE A 315 4.54 -18.08 6.69
C PHE A 315 5.73 -17.72 7.60
N LEU A 316 6.41 -18.72 8.17
CA LEU A 316 7.62 -18.48 8.99
C LEU A 316 8.75 -17.86 8.17
N ALA A 317 8.96 -18.31 6.92
CA ALA A 317 9.95 -17.72 6.03
C ALA A 317 9.62 -16.25 5.70
N ALA A 318 8.36 -15.95 5.44
CA ALA A 318 7.91 -14.57 5.23
C ALA A 318 8.05 -13.71 6.49
N LEU A 319 7.73 -14.26 7.67
CA LEU A 319 7.90 -13.58 8.96
C LEU A 319 9.38 -13.27 9.23
N LEU A 320 10.27 -14.21 8.93
CA LEU A 320 11.73 -13.98 9.02
C LEU A 320 12.14 -12.81 8.12
N GLY A 321 11.75 -12.82 6.85
CA GLY A 321 12.06 -11.74 5.91
C GLY A 321 11.50 -10.39 6.34
N PHE A 322 10.27 -10.38 6.86
CA PHE A 322 9.65 -9.19 7.44
C PHE A 322 10.47 -8.65 8.61
N SER A 323 10.87 -9.52 9.53
CA SER A 323 11.61 -9.18 10.75
C SER A 323 12.99 -8.60 10.43
N LEU A 324 13.71 -9.14 9.44
CA LEU A 324 15.02 -8.65 9.02
C LEU A 324 15.00 -7.18 8.57
N VAL A 325 13.88 -6.70 8.04
CA VAL A 325 13.71 -5.30 7.63
C VAL A 325 13.08 -4.47 8.76
N PHE A 326 12.11 -5.07 9.48
CA PHE A 326 11.35 -4.37 10.52
C PHE A 326 12.22 -3.96 11.70
N TYR A 327 13.07 -4.84 12.22
CA TYR A 327 13.89 -4.54 13.40
C TYR A 327 14.86 -3.38 13.20
N PRO A 328 15.68 -3.33 12.13
CA PRO A 328 16.56 -2.19 11.91
C PRO A 328 15.82 -0.86 11.75
N LEU A 329 14.74 -0.84 10.97
CA LEU A 329 13.96 0.38 10.74
C LEU A 329 13.14 0.77 11.98
N GLY A 330 12.51 -0.20 12.64
CA GLY A 330 11.74 0.02 13.87
C GLY A 330 12.60 0.50 15.03
N TYR A 331 13.87 0.04 15.10
CA TYR A 331 14.82 0.47 16.12
C TYR A 331 15.05 2.00 16.10
N ILE A 332 14.96 2.64 14.94
CA ILE A 332 15.06 4.11 14.84
C ILE A 332 13.98 4.79 15.69
N THR A 333 12.77 4.26 15.73
CA THR A 333 11.68 4.82 16.55
C THR A 333 11.87 4.54 18.03
N VAL A 334 12.46 3.40 18.38
CA VAL A 334 12.85 3.07 19.77
C VAL A 334 13.95 4.01 20.24
N TRP A 335 14.99 4.19 19.42
CA TRP A 335 16.10 5.12 19.70
C TRP A 335 15.61 6.54 19.97
N ASN A 336 14.63 7.01 19.19
CA ASN A 336 14.06 8.34 19.33
C ASN A 336 12.94 8.43 20.39
N GLY A 337 12.63 7.36 21.12
CA GLY A 337 11.56 7.34 22.12
C GLY A 337 10.14 7.49 21.55
N SER A 338 9.96 7.30 20.24
CA SER A 338 8.68 7.50 19.55
C SER A 338 7.94 6.21 19.16
N PHE A 339 8.46 5.04 19.52
CA PHE A 339 7.92 3.74 19.12
C PHE A 339 6.45 3.53 19.51
N GLY A 340 6.08 3.85 20.76
CA GLY A 340 4.70 3.73 21.22
C GLY A 340 3.73 4.64 20.43
N TYR A 341 4.17 5.85 20.12
CA TYR A 341 3.41 6.79 19.28
C TYR A 341 3.32 6.28 17.84
N ALA A 342 4.40 5.71 17.29
CA ALA A 342 4.40 5.13 15.94
C ALA A 342 3.35 4.04 15.78
N ILE A 343 3.29 3.06 16.71
CA ILE A 343 2.27 2.00 16.69
C ILE A 343 0.86 2.59 16.79
N HIS A 344 0.66 3.55 17.69
CA HIS A 344 -0.66 4.14 17.90
C HIS A 344 -1.15 4.92 16.67
N GLN A 345 -0.27 5.70 16.04
CA GLN A 345 -0.62 6.61 14.95
C GLN A 345 -0.71 5.91 13.60
N THR A 346 0.18 4.96 13.29
CA THR A 346 0.18 4.24 12.01
C THR A 346 -1.05 3.36 11.79
N LEU A 347 -1.70 2.93 12.87
CA LEU A 347 -2.97 2.20 12.81
C LEU A 347 -4.20 3.09 12.99
N TYR A 348 -4.03 4.41 12.92
CA TYR A 348 -5.10 5.39 13.08
C TYR A 348 -6.33 5.08 12.22
N SER A 349 -6.15 4.83 10.93
CA SER A 349 -7.25 4.55 10.00
C SER A 349 -8.12 3.36 10.41
N LEU A 350 -7.56 2.36 11.09
CA LEU A 350 -8.30 1.20 11.60
C LEU A 350 -8.91 1.44 12.99
N ARG A 351 -8.38 2.40 13.76
CA ARG A 351 -8.80 2.69 15.14
C ARG A 351 -9.77 3.86 15.27
N SER A 352 -9.76 4.78 14.29
CA SER A 352 -10.56 6.01 14.29
C SER A 352 -11.89 5.88 13.57
N LEU A 353 -12.33 4.66 13.25
CA LEU A 353 -13.60 4.42 12.56
C LEU A 353 -14.75 5.03 13.34
N GLN A 354 -15.57 5.82 12.64
CA GLN A 354 -16.76 6.46 13.20
C GLN A 354 -17.99 5.72 12.72
N PHE A 355 -18.87 5.41 13.67
CA PHE A 355 -20.12 4.69 13.40
C PHE A 355 -21.37 5.57 13.57
N ASP A 356 -21.18 6.90 13.56
CA ASP A 356 -22.30 7.83 13.53
C ASP A 356 -23.05 7.73 12.20
N ALA A 357 -24.38 7.57 12.27
CA ALA A 357 -25.20 7.28 11.10
C ALA A 357 -25.15 8.37 10.02
N GLY A 358 -25.09 9.65 10.43
CA GLY A 358 -25.02 10.76 9.49
C GLY A 358 -23.70 10.79 8.73
N HIS A 359 -22.58 10.60 9.42
CA HIS A 359 -21.25 10.52 8.84
C HIS A 359 -21.11 9.32 7.89
N LEU A 360 -21.52 8.12 8.36
CA LEU A 360 -21.47 6.90 7.56
C LEU A 360 -22.32 7.03 6.28
N PHE A 361 -23.52 7.59 6.37
CA PHE A 361 -24.39 7.76 5.21
C PHE A 361 -23.78 8.72 4.18
N ALA A 362 -23.26 9.88 4.61
CA ALA A 362 -22.64 10.85 3.72
C ALA A 362 -21.41 10.26 3.01
N ASN A 363 -20.52 9.59 3.76
CA ASN A 363 -19.36 8.93 3.21
C ASN A 363 -19.73 7.76 2.29
N LEU A 364 -20.72 6.94 2.69
CA LEU A 364 -21.19 5.83 1.87
C LEU A 364 -21.70 6.31 0.51
N VAL A 365 -22.54 7.34 0.49
CA VAL A 365 -23.04 7.92 -0.77
C VAL A 365 -21.89 8.43 -1.63
N TYR A 366 -20.97 9.21 -1.05
CA TYR A 366 -19.81 9.76 -1.77
C TYR A 366 -18.94 8.65 -2.37
N TYR A 367 -18.54 7.66 -1.57
CA TYR A 367 -17.65 6.60 -2.03
C TYR A 367 -18.34 5.56 -2.92
N CYS A 368 -19.63 5.26 -2.71
CA CYS A 368 -20.39 4.46 -3.65
C CYS A 368 -20.51 5.13 -5.03
N LEU A 369 -20.72 6.44 -5.06
CA LEU A 369 -20.75 7.19 -6.31
C LEU A 369 -19.40 7.10 -7.04
N LEU A 370 -18.28 7.25 -6.33
CA LEU A 370 -16.95 7.06 -6.90
C LEU A 370 -16.70 5.63 -7.39
N LEU A 371 -17.13 4.61 -6.63
CA LEU A 371 -17.02 3.20 -7.06
C LEU A 371 -17.76 2.93 -8.37
N LEU A 372 -18.96 3.47 -8.48
CA LEU A 372 -19.80 3.34 -9.68
C LEU A 372 -19.19 4.09 -10.86
N THR A 373 -18.87 5.37 -10.67
CA THR A 373 -18.41 6.24 -11.75
C THR A 373 -17.00 5.92 -12.25
N LEU A 374 -16.11 5.39 -11.40
CA LEU A 374 -14.77 4.96 -11.80
C LEU A 374 -14.69 3.49 -12.25
N GLY A 375 -15.83 2.79 -12.36
CA GLY A 375 -15.91 1.44 -12.91
C GLY A 375 -15.47 0.31 -11.99
N PHE A 376 -15.11 0.57 -10.74
CA PHE A 376 -14.73 -0.48 -9.79
C PHE A 376 -15.90 -1.38 -9.40
N ALA A 377 -17.12 -0.84 -9.32
CA ALA A 377 -18.33 -1.63 -9.08
C ALA A 377 -18.62 -2.57 -10.26
N SER A 378 -18.48 -2.10 -11.50
CA SER A 378 -18.61 -2.93 -12.69
C SER A 378 -17.54 -4.03 -12.73
N ALA A 379 -16.29 -3.72 -12.41
CA ALA A 379 -15.21 -4.68 -12.32
C ALA A 379 -15.46 -5.75 -11.24
N PHE A 380 -15.97 -5.34 -10.08
CA PHE A 380 -16.34 -6.25 -9.01
C PHE A 380 -17.40 -7.26 -9.47
N VAL A 381 -18.52 -6.78 -10.04
CA VAL A 381 -19.61 -7.63 -10.53
C VAL A 381 -19.17 -8.52 -11.70
N MET A 382 -18.49 -7.95 -12.70
CA MET A 382 -18.11 -8.71 -13.89
C MET A 382 -16.99 -9.73 -13.64
N SER A 383 -16.19 -9.57 -12.57
CA SER A 383 -15.18 -10.53 -12.17
C SER A 383 -15.73 -11.82 -11.53
N PHE A 384 -17.05 -11.95 -11.29
CA PHE A 384 -17.68 -13.23 -10.89
C PHE A 384 -17.66 -14.30 -12.01
N ARG A 385 -17.27 -13.94 -13.21
CA ARG A 385 -17.11 -14.89 -14.32
C ARG A 385 -16.10 -15.99 -13.99
N LYS A 386 -16.19 -17.11 -14.71
CA LYS A 386 -15.37 -18.32 -14.46
C LYS A 386 -13.89 -17.99 -14.65
N VAL A 387 -13.08 -18.30 -13.65
CA VAL A 387 -11.60 -18.24 -13.72
C VAL A 387 -11.02 -19.64 -13.80
N SER A 388 -9.94 -19.81 -14.57
CA SER A 388 -9.38 -21.12 -14.89
C SER A 388 -8.25 -21.52 -13.92
N THR A 389 -7.31 -20.62 -13.62
CA THR A 389 -6.10 -20.97 -12.87
C THR A 389 -6.25 -20.81 -11.34
N SER A 390 -5.39 -21.48 -10.59
CA SER A 390 -5.32 -21.32 -9.13
C SER A 390 -4.87 -19.91 -8.74
N GLY A 391 -3.91 -19.33 -9.48
CA GLY A 391 -3.44 -17.97 -9.29
C GLY A 391 -4.57 -16.95 -9.45
N GLN A 392 -5.36 -17.04 -10.54
CA GLN A 392 -6.51 -16.17 -10.75
C GLN A 392 -7.53 -16.26 -9.60
N ARG A 393 -7.77 -17.44 -9.03
CA ARG A 393 -8.70 -17.61 -7.91
C ARG A 393 -8.20 -16.92 -6.64
N VAL A 394 -6.93 -17.06 -6.31
CA VAL A 394 -6.32 -16.42 -5.13
C VAL A 394 -6.31 -14.90 -5.28
N ILE A 395 -5.85 -14.38 -6.42
CA ILE A 395 -5.83 -12.92 -6.65
C ILE A 395 -7.25 -12.34 -6.67
N ARG A 396 -8.22 -13.03 -7.28
CA ARG A 396 -9.63 -12.60 -7.26
C ARG A 396 -10.19 -12.56 -5.84
N PHE A 397 -9.91 -13.59 -5.01
CA PHE A 397 -10.29 -13.60 -3.61
C PHE A 397 -9.70 -12.39 -2.86
N MET A 398 -8.39 -12.18 -2.97
CA MET A 398 -7.72 -11.03 -2.36
C MET A 398 -8.35 -9.71 -2.81
N SER A 399 -8.62 -9.58 -4.11
CA SER A 399 -9.15 -8.35 -4.70
C SER A 399 -10.59 -8.07 -4.28
N TRP A 400 -11.46 -9.07 -4.20
CA TRP A 400 -12.85 -8.88 -3.73
C TRP A 400 -12.92 -8.47 -2.28
N PHE A 401 -12.29 -9.26 -1.41
CA PHE A 401 -12.33 -8.98 0.02
C PHE A 401 -11.53 -7.73 0.36
N GLY A 402 -10.40 -7.49 -0.32
CA GLY A 402 -9.60 -6.28 -0.15
C GLY A 402 -10.35 -5.02 -0.54
N LEU A 403 -11.05 -5.04 -1.69
CA LEU A 403 -11.88 -3.91 -2.11
C LEU A 403 -12.99 -3.62 -1.09
N LEU A 404 -13.71 -4.64 -0.63
CA LEU A 404 -14.76 -4.48 0.37
C LEU A 404 -14.23 -3.95 1.71
N LEU A 405 -13.10 -4.52 2.21
CA LEU A 405 -12.51 -4.08 3.48
C LEU A 405 -11.98 -2.65 3.40
N VAL A 406 -11.29 -2.30 2.31
CA VAL A 406 -10.79 -0.93 2.12
C VAL A 406 -11.94 0.07 2.01
N VAL A 407 -13.02 -0.26 1.26
CA VAL A 407 -14.21 0.59 1.21
C VAL A 407 -14.83 0.77 2.59
N ALA A 408 -14.93 -0.31 3.38
CA ALA A 408 -15.47 -0.22 4.74
C ALA A 408 -14.62 0.70 5.64
N VAL A 409 -13.29 0.60 5.56
CA VAL A 409 -12.37 1.48 6.30
C VAL A 409 -12.54 2.93 5.84
N VAL A 410 -12.52 3.18 4.53
CA VAL A 410 -12.60 4.53 3.96
C VAL A 410 -13.95 5.20 4.28
N VAL A 411 -15.06 4.45 4.24
CA VAL A 411 -16.38 4.95 4.64
C VAL A 411 -16.44 5.29 6.12
N GLY A 412 -15.80 4.49 6.97
CA GLY A 412 -15.75 4.72 8.43
C GLY A 412 -14.72 5.76 8.87
N THR A 413 -13.77 6.16 8.01
CA THR A 413 -12.73 7.15 8.35
C THR A 413 -13.34 8.56 8.45
N PRO A 414 -12.94 9.37 9.48
CA PRO A 414 -13.47 10.72 9.66
C PRO A 414 -13.07 11.68 8.53
N GLU A 415 -11.91 11.47 7.92
CA GLU A 415 -11.42 12.28 6.82
C GLU A 415 -12.05 11.83 5.49
N GLN A 416 -12.61 12.77 4.72
CA GLN A 416 -13.19 12.51 3.41
C GLN A 416 -12.27 13.05 2.29
N GLY A 417 -12.10 12.28 1.21
CA GLY A 417 -11.34 12.73 0.05
C GLY A 417 -11.18 11.65 -1.02
N ALA A 418 -11.16 12.07 -2.29
CA ALA A 418 -11.01 11.14 -3.42
C ALA A 418 -9.67 10.38 -3.40
N TYR A 419 -8.61 10.98 -2.82
CA TYR A 419 -7.30 10.34 -2.65
C TYR A 419 -7.36 9.03 -1.85
N GLN A 420 -8.34 8.86 -0.99
CA GLN A 420 -8.55 7.61 -0.24
C GLN A 420 -8.74 6.40 -1.18
N PHE A 421 -9.28 6.64 -2.38
CA PHE A 421 -9.45 5.62 -3.42
C PHE A 421 -8.15 5.12 -4.03
N LEU A 422 -7.02 5.79 -3.81
CA LEU A 422 -5.71 5.23 -4.15
C LEU A 422 -5.47 3.88 -3.47
N SER A 423 -6.00 3.71 -2.25
CA SER A 423 -5.91 2.45 -1.50
C SER A 423 -6.72 1.30 -2.11
N LEU A 424 -7.65 1.58 -3.03
CA LEU A 424 -8.39 0.56 -3.78
C LEU A 424 -7.63 0.04 -5.00
N LEU A 425 -6.63 0.78 -5.51
CA LEU A 425 -5.92 0.42 -6.73
C LEU A 425 -5.31 -1.00 -6.71
N PRO A 426 -4.66 -1.47 -5.62
CA PRO A 426 -4.10 -2.82 -5.59
C PRO A 426 -5.16 -3.93 -5.68
N PHE A 427 -6.42 -3.63 -5.38
CA PHE A 427 -7.52 -4.59 -5.44
C PHE A 427 -8.42 -4.39 -6.68
N GLY A 428 -8.67 -3.15 -7.05
CA GLY A 428 -9.54 -2.82 -8.18
C GLY A 428 -8.95 -3.09 -9.56
N LEU A 429 -7.65 -2.80 -9.75
CA LEU A 429 -6.98 -3.01 -11.04
C LEU A 429 -6.90 -4.49 -11.46
N PRO A 430 -6.62 -5.46 -10.58
CA PRO A 430 -6.71 -6.87 -10.93
C PRO A 430 -8.14 -7.30 -11.33
N LEU A 431 -9.18 -6.76 -10.69
CA LEU A 431 -10.58 -7.05 -11.06
C LEU A 431 -10.92 -6.48 -12.44
N LEU A 432 -10.44 -5.27 -12.76
CA LEU A 432 -10.56 -4.69 -14.10
C LEU A 432 -9.85 -5.56 -15.15
N ALA A 433 -8.64 -6.05 -14.85
CA ALA A 433 -7.91 -6.95 -15.74
C ALA A 433 -8.68 -8.26 -16.02
N LEU A 434 -9.26 -8.87 -14.99
CA LEU A 434 -10.08 -10.08 -15.11
C LEU A 434 -11.39 -9.82 -15.88
N TRP A 435 -12.03 -8.66 -15.69
CA TRP A 435 -13.20 -8.26 -16.46
C TRP A 435 -12.88 -8.15 -17.94
N PHE A 436 -11.82 -7.41 -18.29
CA PHE A 436 -11.39 -7.21 -19.67
C PHE A 436 -11.01 -8.52 -20.38
N ALA A 437 -10.31 -9.41 -19.69
CA ALA A 437 -9.96 -10.73 -20.21
C ALA A 437 -11.19 -11.62 -20.47
N GLY A 438 -12.16 -11.59 -19.55
CA GLY A 438 -13.42 -12.34 -19.70
C GLY A 438 -14.27 -11.87 -20.89
N ASP A 439 -14.21 -10.59 -21.22
CA ASP A 439 -14.93 -10.02 -22.35
C ASP A 439 -14.22 -10.36 -23.67
N GLU A 440 -12.91 -10.21 -23.78
CA GLU A 440 -12.12 -10.57 -24.97
C GLU A 440 -12.37 -12.03 -25.38
N SER A 441 -12.36 -12.96 -24.43
CA SER A 441 -12.64 -14.39 -24.71
C SER A 441 -14.07 -14.63 -25.22
N THR A 442 -15.04 -13.85 -24.79
CA THR A 442 -16.43 -13.96 -25.22
C THR A 442 -16.62 -13.43 -26.65
N TYR A 443 -15.94 -12.34 -27.00
CA TYR A 443 -15.97 -11.76 -28.35
C TYR A 443 -15.31 -12.68 -29.37
N GLN A 444 -14.15 -13.25 -29.07
CA GLN A 444 -13.47 -14.22 -29.95
C GLN A 444 -14.38 -15.42 -30.28
N ARG A 445 -15.06 -15.99 -29.27
CA ARG A 445 -15.99 -17.13 -29.49
C ARG A 445 -17.19 -16.76 -30.36
N ARG A 446 -17.66 -15.51 -30.32
CA ARG A 446 -18.87 -15.08 -31.06
C ARG A 446 -18.56 -14.46 -32.42
N LYS A 447 -17.30 -14.36 -32.85
CA LYS A 447 -16.87 -13.65 -34.10
C LYS A 447 -17.49 -12.24 -34.23
N MET A 448 -17.80 -11.58 -33.10
CA MET A 448 -18.33 -10.23 -33.09
C MET A 448 -17.21 -9.20 -33.25
N LYS A 449 -17.53 -7.97 -33.65
CA LYS A 449 -16.58 -6.87 -33.77
C LYS A 449 -15.83 -6.68 -32.45
N ASN A 450 -14.49 -6.71 -32.51
CA ASN A 450 -13.63 -6.58 -31.36
C ASN A 450 -13.75 -5.12 -30.82
N ASN A 451 -14.53 -4.90 -29.77
CA ASN A 451 -14.60 -3.61 -29.14
C ASN A 451 -13.28 -3.34 -28.38
N SER A 452 -12.81 -2.10 -28.45
CA SER A 452 -11.68 -1.68 -27.62
C SER A 452 -12.02 -1.79 -26.14
N ILE A 453 -11.01 -2.08 -25.29
CA ILE A 453 -11.19 -2.00 -23.82
C ILE A 453 -11.67 -0.60 -23.41
N TRP A 454 -11.26 0.42 -24.14
CA TRP A 454 -11.71 1.81 -23.91
C TRP A 454 -13.22 1.97 -24.17
N ASP A 455 -13.75 1.31 -25.19
CA ASP A 455 -15.21 1.28 -25.42
C ASP A 455 -15.91 0.56 -24.25
N LEU A 456 -15.31 -0.52 -23.75
CA LEU A 456 -15.85 -1.24 -22.61
C LEU A 456 -15.78 -0.42 -21.32
N TYR A 457 -14.69 0.29 -21.08
CA TYR A 457 -14.51 1.09 -19.86
C TYR A 457 -15.28 2.41 -19.89
N PHE A 458 -15.30 3.12 -21.00
CA PHE A 458 -15.96 4.43 -21.09
C PHE A 458 -17.39 4.34 -21.64
N SER A 459 -17.58 3.75 -22.80
CA SER A 459 -18.86 3.75 -23.51
C SER A 459 -19.90 2.88 -22.81
N SER A 460 -19.51 1.67 -22.33
CA SER A 460 -20.45 0.79 -21.62
C SER A 460 -20.92 1.35 -20.27
N GLN A 461 -20.20 2.31 -19.71
CA GLN A 461 -20.54 3.02 -18.48
C GLN A 461 -21.08 4.43 -18.74
N ALA A 462 -21.64 4.68 -19.94
CA ALA A 462 -22.24 5.96 -20.33
C ALA A 462 -21.29 7.17 -20.10
N PHE A 463 -19.98 6.99 -20.32
CA PHE A 463 -18.93 8.00 -20.13
C PHE A 463 -18.84 8.59 -18.71
N LEU A 464 -19.50 7.98 -17.73
CA LEU A 464 -19.40 8.40 -16.32
C LEU A 464 -17.98 8.50 -15.79
N PRO A 465 -17.01 7.58 -16.14
CA PRO A 465 -15.64 7.74 -15.70
C PRO A 465 -15.00 9.06 -16.17
N ILE A 466 -15.29 9.52 -17.39
CA ILE A 466 -14.74 10.80 -17.88
C ILE A 466 -15.29 11.98 -17.08
N LEU A 467 -16.59 12.00 -16.82
CA LEU A 467 -17.22 13.06 -16.03
C LEU A 467 -16.67 13.09 -14.59
N ALA A 468 -16.52 11.92 -13.96
CA ALA A 468 -15.95 11.81 -12.62
C ALA A 468 -14.51 12.32 -12.59
N MET A 469 -13.66 11.91 -13.54
CA MET A 469 -12.28 12.34 -13.64
C MET A 469 -12.16 13.85 -13.88
N ALA A 470 -12.98 14.40 -14.79
CA ALA A 470 -13.02 15.84 -15.05
C ALA A 470 -13.46 16.63 -13.80
N TYR A 471 -14.43 16.15 -13.05
CA TYR A 471 -14.86 16.76 -11.78
C TYR A 471 -13.76 16.70 -10.72
N LEU A 472 -13.14 15.54 -10.52
CA LEU A 472 -12.13 15.33 -9.48
C LEU A 472 -10.87 16.20 -9.68
N VAL A 473 -10.49 16.50 -10.92
CA VAL A 473 -9.37 17.40 -11.22
C VAL A 473 -9.85 18.85 -11.32
N GLY A 474 -10.98 19.09 -11.97
CA GLY A 474 -11.48 20.44 -12.25
C GLY A 474 -11.95 21.18 -11.00
N TYR A 475 -12.67 20.48 -10.11
CA TYR A 475 -13.21 21.12 -8.90
C TYR A 475 -12.14 21.70 -7.97
N PRO A 476 -11.07 20.99 -7.57
CA PRO A 476 -10.01 21.56 -6.75
C PRO A 476 -9.33 22.76 -7.42
N VAL A 477 -9.09 22.69 -8.72
CA VAL A 477 -8.46 23.77 -9.49
C VAL A 477 -9.35 25.03 -9.49
N VAL A 478 -10.64 24.88 -9.82
CA VAL A 478 -11.58 26.01 -9.84
C VAL A 478 -11.79 26.57 -8.43
N ASN A 479 -11.96 25.71 -7.44
CA ASN A 479 -12.14 26.12 -6.05
C ASN A 479 -10.96 26.97 -5.56
N GLN A 480 -9.74 26.52 -5.78
CA GLN A 480 -8.55 27.17 -5.24
C GLN A 480 -8.15 28.42 -6.03
N LEU A 481 -8.24 28.40 -7.38
CA LEU A 481 -7.77 29.49 -8.21
C LEU A 481 -8.83 30.57 -8.44
N VAL A 482 -10.11 30.22 -8.35
CA VAL A 482 -11.21 31.16 -8.65
C VAL A 482 -11.98 31.53 -7.39
N LEU A 483 -12.47 30.54 -6.63
CA LEU A 483 -13.34 30.80 -5.48
C LEU A 483 -12.56 31.26 -4.24
N GLN A 484 -11.36 30.73 -4.03
CA GLN A 484 -10.51 31.02 -2.87
C GLN A 484 -9.20 31.73 -3.25
N SER A 485 -9.17 32.48 -4.35
CA SER A 485 -7.96 33.12 -4.87
C SER A 485 -7.25 34.04 -3.85
N ASN A 486 -8.00 34.74 -3.01
CA ASN A 486 -7.44 35.64 -1.99
C ASN A 486 -6.82 34.92 -0.81
N LEU A 487 -7.24 33.67 -0.53
CA LEU A 487 -6.78 32.91 0.64
C LEU A 487 -5.26 32.65 0.60
N ALA A 488 -4.74 32.31 -0.57
CA ALA A 488 -3.30 32.05 -0.77
C ALA A 488 -2.45 33.33 -0.60
N SER A 489 -2.90 34.46 -1.15
CA SER A 489 -2.19 35.73 -1.00
C SER A 489 -2.18 36.24 0.44
N ASP A 490 -3.31 36.13 1.13
CA ASP A 490 -3.44 36.48 2.55
C ASP A 490 -2.56 35.61 3.44
N ARG A 491 -2.54 34.30 3.18
CA ARG A 491 -1.69 33.35 3.91
C ARG A 491 -0.21 33.70 3.74
N SER A 492 0.22 33.95 2.51
CA SER A 492 1.60 34.32 2.21
C SER A 492 2.01 35.65 2.87
N ALA A 493 1.13 36.65 2.88
CA ALA A 493 1.35 37.90 3.58
C ALA A 493 1.52 37.71 5.10
N ILE A 494 0.66 36.85 5.73
CA ILE A 494 0.77 36.53 7.14
C ILE A 494 2.04 35.72 7.42
N ALA A 495 2.38 34.75 6.58
CA ALA A 495 3.60 33.98 6.72
C ALA A 495 4.84 34.87 6.71
N GLN A 496 4.89 35.86 5.80
CA GLN A 496 5.97 36.86 5.75
C GLN A 496 6.00 37.74 7.00
N TYR A 497 4.85 38.19 7.47
CA TYR A 497 4.75 38.95 8.73
C TYR A 497 5.30 38.14 9.91
N ILE A 498 4.88 36.87 10.06
CA ILE A 498 5.36 35.98 11.12
C ILE A 498 6.88 35.78 11.00
N LYS A 499 7.39 35.55 9.80
CA LYS A 499 8.82 35.36 9.55
C LYS A 499 9.65 36.55 9.98
N SER A 500 9.15 37.80 9.78
CA SER A 500 9.85 39.04 10.14
C SER A 500 9.72 39.43 11.62
N HIS A 501 8.71 38.87 12.35
CA HIS A 501 8.41 39.21 13.76
C HIS A 501 8.62 38.05 14.73
N SER A 502 9.27 36.98 14.30
CA SER A 502 9.59 35.82 15.16
C SER A 502 10.99 35.29 14.86
N ASP A 503 11.59 34.65 15.84
CA ASP A 503 12.87 33.95 15.71
C ASP A 503 12.66 32.55 15.09
N SER A 504 13.73 31.98 14.52
CA SER A 504 13.65 30.64 13.90
C SER A 504 13.28 29.51 14.89
N LYS A 505 13.51 29.74 16.19
CA LYS A 505 13.17 28.81 17.28
C LYS A 505 11.72 28.95 17.78
N ASP A 506 11.05 30.06 17.43
CA ASP A 506 9.68 30.29 17.86
C ASP A 506 8.74 29.32 17.13
N THR A 507 7.77 28.80 17.86
CA THR A 507 6.71 27.96 17.30
C THR A 507 5.46 28.76 17.03
N ILE A 508 4.68 28.30 16.05
CA ILE A 508 3.38 28.87 15.71
C ILE A 508 2.29 27.80 15.71
N TYR A 509 1.03 28.22 15.71
CA TYR A 509 -0.07 27.32 15.43
C TYR A 509 -1.01 27.89 14.37
N ALA A 510 -1.34 27.08 13.35
CA ALA A 510 -2.27 27.43 12.29
C ALA A 510 -3.62 26.71 12.53
N TRP A 511 -4.64 27.48 12.95
CA TRP A 511 -6.02 27.02 12.90
C TRP A 511 -6.55 27.24 11.48
N ASP A 512 -6.11 26.38 10.57
CA ASP A 512 -6.37 26.47 9.13
C ASP A 512 -6.75 25.11 8.55
N GLN A 513 -7.27 25.09 7.33
CA GLN A 513 -7.64 23.88 6.61
C GLN A 513 -6.42 23.05 6.19
N THR A 514 -5.26 23.67 6.02
CA THR A 514 -4.02 23.08 5.52
C THR A 514 -2.81 23.46 6.35
N ALA A 515 -1.73 22.70 6.23
CA ALA A 515 -0.47 22.95 6.94
C ALA A 515 0.52 23.85 6.19
N HIS A 516 0.12 24.55 5.13
CA HIS A 516 1.00 25.40 4.32
C HIS A 516 1.73 26.47 5.12
N LEU A 517 1.05 27.09 6.07
CA LEU A 517 1.55 28.26 6.81
C LEU A 517 2.88 27.99 7.52
N TYR A 518 3.09 26.77 7.99
CA TYR A 518 4.33 26.40 8.70
C TYR A 518 5.56 26.47 7.80
N GLN A 519 5.46 25.92 6.59
CA GLN A 519 6.56 25.96 5.62
C GLN A 519 6.75 27.37 5.04
N GLU A 520 5.68 28.07 4.69
CA GLU A 520 5.73 29.43 4.16
C GLU A 520 6.37 30.41 5.18
N SER A 521 6.04 30.28 6.46
CA SER A 521 6.63 31.08 7.53
C SER A 521 8.01 30.58 7.99
N SER A 522 8.41 29.38 7.59
CA SER A 522 9.61 28.69 8.08
C SER A 522 9.62 28.55 9.61
N ARG A 523 8.46 28.20 10.20
CA ARG A 523 8.28 28.03 11.67
C ARG A 523 7.69 26.67 11.96
N LEU A 524 8.20 26.03 13.03
CA LEU A 524 7.70 24.75 13.48
C LEU A 524 6.34 24.88 14.16
N ALA A 525 5.55 23.82 14.07
CA ALA A 525 4.26 23.75 14.71
C ALA A 525 4.40 23.58 16.24
N ALA A 526 3.53 24.26 16.97
CA ALA A 526 3.43 24.17 18.43
C ALA A 526 2.69 22.91 18.92
N SER A 527 2.12 22.14 18.03
CA SER A 527 1.37 20.91 18.32
C SER A 527 1.72 19.84 17.29
N ALA A 528 1.72 18.59 17.71
CA ALA A 528 1.84 17.45 16.80
C ALA A 528 0.66 17.35 15.82
N LEU A 529 -0.52 17.81 16.21
CA LEU A 529 -1.70 17.91 15.36
C LEU A 529 -1.68 19.26 14.64
N LEU A 530 -1.31 19.25 13.35
CA LEU A 530 -0.98 20.45 12.58
C LEU A 530 -2.20 21.31 12.24
N THR A 531 -3.36 20.69 12.04
CA THR A 531 -4.59 21.38 11.66
C THR A 531 -5.77 20.90 12.52
N PRO A 532 -6.81 21.72 12.72
CA PRO A 532 -7.98 21.33 13.47
C PRO A 532 -8.93 20.38 12.72
N THR A 533 -8.65 20.07 11.46
CA THR A 533 -9.51 19.28 10.57
C THR A 533 -9.00 17.88 10.33
N ALA A 534 -7.70 17.61 10.54
CA ALA A 534 -7.14 16.27 10.36
C ALA A 534 -6.93 15.54 11.69
N TYR A 535 -7.18 14.25 11.68
CA TYR A 535 -6.98 13.32 12.82
C TYR A 535 -7.79 13.67 14.07
N MET A 536 -8.91 14.39 13.92
CA MET A 536 -9.77 14.83 15.01
C MET A 536 -10.89 13.84 15.36
N GLY A 537 -10.92 12.65 14.77
CA GLY A 537 -11.91 11.61 15.10
C GLY A 537 -11.92 11.24 16.59
N PRO A 538 -10.79 10.82 17.19
CA PRO A 538 -10.70 10.53 18.61
C PRO A 538 -10.85 11.78 19.48
N LYS A 539 -11.65 11.68 20.55
CA LYS A 539 -11.81 12.78 21.53
C LYS A 539 -10.49 13.18 22.20
N GLU A 540 -9.58 12.22 22.38
CA GLU A 540 -8.24 12.45 22.92
C GLU A 540 -7.43 13.44 22.08
N ASN A 541 -7.47 13.32 20.75
CA ASN A 541 -6.72 14.20 19.87
C ASN A 541 -7.20 15.66 20.00
N ARG A 542 -8.52 15.87 20.09
CA ARG A 542 -9.10 17.22 20.32
C ARG A 542 -8.64 17.84 21.63
N THR A 543 -8.57 17.03 22.70
CA THR A 543 -8.11 17.48 24.01
C THR A 543 -6.61 17.72 24.01
N ASN A 544 -5.84 16.82 23.42
CA ASN A 544 -4.38 16.91 23.31
C ASN A 544 -3.95 18.13 22.51
N LEU A 545 -4.62 18.46 21.41
CA LEU A 545 -4.36 19.67 20.62
C LEU A 545 -4.40 20.92 21.50
N ILE A 546 -5.49 21.11 22.25
CA ILE A 546 -5.66 22.31 23.10
C ILE A 546 -4.65 22.33 24.25
N ASN A 547 -4.33 21.15 24.82
CA ASN A 547 -3.33 21.05 25.89
C ASN A 547 -1.92 21.37 25.36
N GLN A 548 -1.56 20.89 24.20
CA GLN A 548 -0.27 21.19 23.57
C GLN A 548 -0.13 22.69 23.26
N ILE A 549 -1.17 23.33 22.72
CA ILE A 549 -1.17 24.80 22.51
C ILE A 549 -0.99 25.56 23.82
N LYS A 550 -1.63 25.13 24.91
CA LYS A 550 -1.48 25.77 26.24
C LYS A 550 -0.07 25.60 26.82
N GLN A 551 0.55 24.45 26.61
CA GLN A 551 1.88 24.13 27.13
C GLN A 551 3.00 24.81 26.32
N SER A 552 2.95 24.70 25.00
CA SER A 552 3.97 25.22 24.09
C SER A 552 3.94 26.75 23.95
N LYS A 553 2.80 27.39 24.24
CA LYS A 553 2.60 28.85 24.19
C LYS A 553 3.16 29.46 22.88
N PRO A 554 2.66 29.03 21.69
CA PRO A 554 3.18 29.51 20.43
C PRO A 554 3.19 31.04 20.35
N LYS A 555 4.24 31.60 19.76
CA LYS A 555 4.38 33.06 19.63
C LYS A 555 3.25 33.69 18.82
N PHE A 556 2.79 32.95 17.79
CA PHE A 556 1.64 33.35 17.00
C PHE A 556 0.64 32.20 16.85
N ILE A 557 -0.64 32.57 16.91
CA ILE A 557 -1.75 31.71 16.48
C ILE A 557 -2.46 32.40 15.33
N VAL A 558 -2.58 31.70 14.19
CA VAL A 558 -3.30 32.17 13.01
C VAL A 558 -4.62 31.44 12.94
N VAL A 559 -5.71 32.14 12.78
CA VAL A 559 -7.07 31.57 12.70
C VAL A 559 -7.70 31.95 11.37
N ASN A 560 -8.03 30.95 10.56
CA ASN A 560 -8.83 31.10 9.37
C ASN A 560 -10.28 31.38 9.76
N LYS A 561 -10.88 32.46 9.23
CA LYS A 561 -12.24 32.91 9.58
C LYS A 561 -13.34 31.96 9.10
N ASP A 562 -13.04 31.10 8.10
CA ASP A 562 -13.97 30.09 7.59
C ASP A 562 -14.08 28.86 8.51
N LEU A 563 -13.25 28.78 9.56
CA LEU A 563 -13.25 27.67 10.50
C LEU A 563 -13.81 28.08 11.85
N ASP A 564 -14.70 27.28 12.39
CA ASP A 564 -15.23 27.47 13.73
C ASP A 564 -14.15 27.24 14.80
N VAL A 565 -13.98 28.22 15.65
CA VAL A 565 -13.06 28.14 16.79
C VAL A 565 -13.74 27.48 17.97
N THR A 566 -13.15 26.39 18.47
CA THR A 566 -13.70 25.72 19.66
C THR A 566 -13.70 26.64 20.88
N SER A 567 -14.71 26.49 21.75
CA SER A 567 -14.82 27.27 23.01
C SER A 567 -13.58 27.16 23.91
N ALA A 568 -12.89 26.00 23.82
CA ALA A 568 -11.66 25.76 24.56
C ALA A 568 -10.47 26.60 24.02
N LEU A 569 -10.32 26.70 22.70
CA LEU A 569 -9.31 27.56 22.08
C LEU A 569 -9.65 29.04 22.29
N GLN A 570 -10.93 29.42 22.14
CA GLN A 570 -11.38 30.81 22.38
C GLN A 570 -10.98 31.31 23.75
N LYS A 571 -11.11 30.48 24.81
CA LYS A 571 -10.65 30.80 26.16
C LYS A 571 -9.14 31.03 26.27
N VAL A 572 -8.36 30.25 25.49
CA VAL A 572 -6.90 30.41 25.45
C VAL A 572 -6.52 31.73 24.75
N LEU A 573 -7.16 32.02 23.62
CA LEU A 573 -6.92 33.23 22.85
C LEU A 573 -7.23 34.51 23.67
N THR A 574 -8.40 34.57 24.28
CA THR A 574 -8.82 35.76 25.06
C THR A 574 -7.93 35.99 26.28
N LYS A 575 -7.48 34.93 26.96
CA LYS A 575 -6.67 35.02 28.17
C LYS A 575 -5.21 35.37 27.89
N ASN A 576 -4.58 34.72 26.90
CA ASN A 576 -3.12 34.70 26.78
C ASN A 576 -2.61 35.42 25.53
N TYR A 577 -3.48 35.85 24.60
CA TYR A 577 -3.09 36.42 23.32
C TYR A 577 -3.74 37.77 23.09
N GLU A 578 -3.07 38.59 22.30
CA GLU A 578 -3.60 39.85 21.76
C GLU A 578 -3.83 39.74 20.27
N LYS A 579 -4.89 40.36 19.77
CA LYS A 579 -5.20 40.37 18.34
C LYS A 579 -4.33 41.39 17.63
N VAL A 580 -3.57 40.96 16.62
CA VAL A 580 -2.81 41.83 15.73
C VAL A 580 -3.75 42.33 14.64
N ASN A 581 -3.87 43.65 14.52
CA ASN A 581 -4.84 44.25 13.59
C ASN A 581 -4.28 44.20 12.17
N GLN A 582 -4.81 43.29 11.35
CA GLN A 582 -4.55 43.24 9.89
C GLN A 582 -5.87 43.50 9.16
N LYS A 583 -5.94 44.61 8.41
CA LYS A 583 -7.12 45.00 7.65
C LYS A 583 -7.28 44.10 6.40
N GLY A 584 -8.49 43.60 6.19
CA GLY A 584 -8.89 42.94 4.93
C GLY A 584 -8.46 41.49 4.75
N SER A 585 -7.74 40.84 5.70
CA SER A 585 -7.32 39.44 5.57
C SER A 585 -8.41 38.46 5.95
N GLN A 586 -8.43 37.33 5.26
CA GLN A 586 -9.26 36.14 5.59
C GLN A 586 -8.83 35.48 6.90
N TYR A 587 -7.64 35.81 7.39
CA TYR A 587 -7.10 35.30 8.65
C TYR A 587 -7.15 36.33 9.77
N THR A 588 -7.23 35.84 11.01
CA THR A 588 -6.99 36.62 12.22
C THR A 588 -5.70 36.17 12.88
N LEU A 589 -4.77 37.10 13.09
CA LEU A 589 -3.48 36.82 13.72
C LEU A 589 -3.54 37.21 15.21
N TYR A 590 -3.09 36.27 16.06
CA TYR A 590 -2.96 36.47 17.51
C TYR A 590 -1.49 36.34 17.90
N ARG A 591 -1.00 37.28 18.73
CA ARG A 591 0.36 37.26 19.29
C ARG A 591 0.28 36.94 20.79
N TYR A 592 1.19 36.10 21.30
CA TYR A 592 1.32 35.84 22.72
C TYR A 592 1.66 37.12 23.49
N LYS A 593 0.96 37.39 24.64
CA LYS A 593 1.15 38.59 25.45
C LYS A 593 2.46 38.63 26.17
#